data_f1a33cd65ac5847c71f77c9aa8f02ad6
#
_entry.id   f1a33cd65ac5847c71f77c9aa8f02ad6
#
_cell.length_a   1.000
_cell.length_b   1.000
_cell.length_c   1.000
_cell.angle_alpha   90.00
_cell.angle_beta   90.00
_cell.angle_gamma   90.00
#
_symmetry.space_group_name_H-M   'P 1'
#
loop_
_entity.id
_entity.type
_entity.pdbx_description
1 polymer ?
#
loop_
_entity_poly.entity_id
_entity_poly.type
_entity_poly.pdbx_seq_one_letter_code
_entity_poly.pdbx_strand_id
1 'polypeptide(L)'
;SNAVLLGGSTHNEFVHRAWRQYNKDLNDLSFPMLSDIKRELCSDLGILDNEAGVAQRATFIIDPEGIIRFSMVTDLSVGRNPEEVLRILHALQDGGLCPCNWQKGQRTINVAEVA
;
A
#
# COMPACT_ATOMS: atom_id res chain seq x y z
N SER A 1 -7.57 7.33 -10.40
CA SER A 1 -8.37 6.50 -9.51
C SER A 1 -8.80 7.29 -8.27
N ASN A 2 -9.97 7.01 -7.75
CA ASN A 2 -10.53 7.74 -6.61
C ASN A 2 -9.94 7.18 -5.29
N ALA A 3 -8.69 7.52 -5.00
CA ALA A 3 -7.98 7.04 -3.83
C ALA A 3 -6.97 8.07 -3.33
N VAL A 4 -6.66 8.01 -2.04
CA VAL A 4 -5.63 8.83 -1.40
C VAL A 4 -4.45 7.94 -1.07
N LEU A 5 -3.25 8.35 -1.45
CA LEU A 5 -2.03 7.64 -1.16
C LEU A 5 -1.33 8.25 0.05
N LEU A 6 -0.94 7.39 1.00
CA LEU A 6 -0.15 7.77 2.16
C LEU A 6 1.10 6.90 2.21
N GLY A 7 2.24 7.53 2.43
CA GLY A 7 3.48 6.83 2.73
C GLY A 7 3.73 6.78 4.23
N GLY A 8 4.54 5.84 4.68
CA GLY A 8 4.91 5.76 6.08
C GLY A 8 6.28 5.11 6.25
N SER A 9 6.99 5.53 7.28
CA SER A 9 8.27 4.92 7.66
C SER A 9 8.51 5.10 9.16
N THR A 10 9.51 4.41 9.67
CA THR A 10 9.95 4.55 11.05
C THR A 10 10.90 5.73 11.29
N HIS A 11 11.24 6.47 10.24
CA HIS A 11 12.04 7.70 10.33
C HIS A 11 11.18 8.88 10.76
N ASN A 12 11.83 9.92 11.30
CA ASN A 12 11.14 11.12 11.74
C ASN A 12 10.83 12.07 10.56
N GLU A 13 10.01 13.09 10.83
CA GLU A 13 9.61 14.07 9.82
C GLU A 13 10.79 14.87 9.25
N PHE A 14 11.84 15.07 10.01
CA PHE A 14 13.03 15.79 9.55
C PHE A 14 13.82 14.97 8.53
N VAL A 15 13.92 13.65 8.72
CA VAL A 15 14.53 12.75 7.74
C VAL A 15 13.70 12.74 6.45
N HIS A 16 12.38 12.64 6.55
CA HIS A 16 11.49 12.71 5.39
C HIS A 16 11.65 14.01 4.62
N ARG A 17 11.78 15.13 5.33
CA ARG A 17 12.01 16.43 4.73
C ARG A 17 13.35 16.48 4.00
N ALA A 18 14.40 15.94 4.61
CA ALA A 18 15.73 15.87 3.99
C ALA A 18 15.69 15.02 2.71
N TRP A 19 15.01 13.88 2.73
CA TRP A 19 14.84 13.06 1.54
C TRP A 19 14.19 13.84 0.40
N ARG A 20 13.14 14.61 0.69
CA ARG A 20 12.46 15.44 -0.32
C ARG A 20 13.34 16.54 -0.87
N GLN A 21 14.22 17.12 -0.03
CA GLN A 21 15.11 18.21 -0.44
C GLN A 21 16.30 17.72 -1.26
N TYR A 22 16.89 16.59 -0.90
CA TYR A 22 18.19 16.15 -1.40
C TYR A 22 18.15 14.94 -2.33
N ASN A 23 17.04 14.25 -2.43
CA ASN A 23 16.86 13.14 -3.34
C ASN A 23 15.94 13.55 -4.49
N LYS A 24 16.47 13.52 -5.72
CA LYS A 24 15.71 13.96 -6.90
C LYS A 24 14.44 13.13 -7.13
N ASP A 25 14.49 11.85 -6.82
CA ASP A 25 13.34 10.95 -7.02
C ASP A 25 12.21 11.23 -6.03
N LEU A 26 12.52 11.86 -4.89
CA LEU A 26 11.56 12.18 -3.83
C LEU A 26 11.19 13.66 -3.77
N ASN A 27 11.84 14.49 -4.57
CA ASN A 27 11.65 15.94 -4.54
C ASN A 27 10.21 16.36 -4.85
N ASP A 28 9.57 15.66 -5.78
CA ASP A 28 8.20 15.93 -6.24
C ASP A 28 7.15 15.02 -5.60
N LEU A 29 7.43 14.49 -4.42
CA LEU A 29 6.51 13.61 -3.72
C LEU A 29 5.21 14.35 -3.40
N SER A 30 4.09 13.92 -4.00
CA SER A 30 2.80 14.58 -3.92
C SER A 30 1.88 14.08 -2.80
N PHE A 31 2.32 13.07 -2.04
CA PHE A 31 1.53 12.48 -0.97
C PHE A 31 2.22 12.63 0.39
N PRO A 32 1.45 12.69 1.47
CA PRO A 32 2.01 12.80 2.83
C PRO A 32 2.74 11.53 3.25
N MET A 33 3.77 11.70 4.09
CA MET A 33 4.48 10.61 4.73
C MET A 33 4.26 10.63 6.23
N LEU A 34 3.84 9.50 6.78
CA LEU A 34 3.66 9.32 8.22
C LEU A 34 4.98 8.94 8.87
N SER A 35 5.24 9.50 10.04
CA SER A 35 6.43 9.20 10.86
C SER A 35 6.05 8.30 12.02
N ASP A 36 6.35 7.01 11.90
CA ASP A 36 6.08 6.02 12.94
C ASP A 36 7.33 5.77 13.81
N ILE A 37 7.83 6.84 14.42
CA ILE A 37 9.07 6.81 15.22
C ILE A 37 8.98 5.80 16.35
N LYS A 38 7.85 5.74 17.04
CA LYS A 38 7.65 4.81 18.15
C LYS A 38 7.30 3.40 17.71
N ARG A 39 7.16 3.20 16.40
CA ARG A 39 6.86 1.90 15.78
C ARG A 39 5.52 1.30 16.22
N GLU A 40 4.62 2.11 16.73
CA GLU A 40 3.31 1.66 17.20
C GLU A 40 2.45 1.16 16.05
N LEU A 41 2.37 1.91 14.95
CA LEU A 41 1.60 1.52 13.78
C LEU A 41 2.15 0.25 13.13
N CYS A 42 3.46 0.17 12.95
CA CYS A 42 4.10 -1.02 12.37
C CYS A 42 3.90 -2.25 13.25
N SER A 43 3.97 -2.09 14.56
CA SER A 43 3.72 -3.17 15.51
C SER A 43 2.26 -3.64 15.45
N ASP A 44 1.31 -2.71 15.44
CA ASP A 44 -0.13 -3.01 15.39
C ASP A 44 -0.52 -3.70 14.07
N LEU A 45 0.13 -3.34 12.97
CA LEU A 45 -0.09 -3.97 11.68
C LEU A 45 0.68 -5.29 11.50
N GLY A 46 1.55 -5.65 12.44
CA GLY A 46 2.32 -6.88 12.37
C GLY A 46 3.44 -6.87 11.36
N ILE A 47 3.92 -5.70 10.96
CA ILE A 47 4.95 -5.54 9.91
C ILE A 47 6.30 -5.09 10.45
N LEU A 48 6.45 -4.95 11.74
CA LEU A 48 7.70 -4.55 12.36
C LEU A 48 8.70 -5.71 12.36
N ASP A 49 9.88 -5.49 11.79
CA ASP A 49 11.01 -6.38 11.94
C ASP A 49 11.68 -6.06 13.27
N ASN A 50 11.50 -6.94 14.26
CA ASN A 50 11.99 -6.71 15.62
C ASN A 50 13.52 -6.70 15.74
N GLU A 51 14.22 -7.41 14.85
CA GLU A 51 15.68 -7.45 14.85
C GLU A 51 16.26 -6.15 14.27
N ALA A 52 15.76 -5.72 13.14
CA ALA A 52 16.22 -4.50 12.47
C ALA A 52 15.58 -3.23 13.06
N GLY A 53 14.47 -3.34 13.78
CA GLY A 53 13.74 -2.20 14.34
C GLY A 53 13.07 -1.32 13.30
N VAL A 54 12.81 -1.83 12.11
CA VAL A 54 12.21 -1.09 10.99
C VAL A 54 11.01 -1.83 10.43
N ALA A 55 10.17 -1.12 9.69
CA ALA A 55 9.03 -1.71 9.02
C ALA A 55 9.47 -2.58 7.83
N GLN A 56 8.85 -3.74 7.67
CA GLN A 56 8.92 -4.51 6.44
C GLN A 56 8.25 -3.73 5.31
N ARG A 57 8.51 -4.14 4.07
CA ARG A 57 7.87 -3.53 2.90
C ARG A 57 6.42 -3.98 2.83
N ALA A 58 5.51 -3.10 3.16
CA ALA A 58 4.09 -3.41 3.25
C ALA A 58 3.25 -2.42 2.46
N THR A 59 2.12 -2.91 1.96
CA THR A 59 1.11 -2.10 1.29
C THR A 59 -0.26 -2.55 1.77
N PHE A 60 -1.12 -1.59 2.08
CA PHE A 60 -2.49 -1.84 2.51
C PHE A 60 -3.44 -1.00 1.67
N ILE A 61 -4.59 -1.57 1.35
CA ILE A 61 -5.71 -0.82 0.77
C ILE A 61 -6.84 -0.84 1.80
N ILE A 62 -7.27 0.34 2.18
CA ILE A 62 -8.28 0.55 3.22
C ILE A 62 -9.48 1.21 2.57
N ASP A 63 -10.68 0.66 2.81
CA ASP A 63 -11.90 1.21 2.27
C ASP A 63 -12.39 2.44 3.07
N PRO A 64 -13.42 3.16 2.58
CA PRO A 64 -13.93 4.33 3.28
C PRO A 64 -14.49 4.05 4.68
N GLU A 65 -14.81 2.79 4.98
CA GLU A 65 -15.30 2.38 6.30
C GLU A 65 -14.17 2.04 7.27
N GLY A 66 -12.90 2.12 6.83
CA GLY A 66 -11.74 1.82 7.64
C GLY A 66 -11.36 0.35 7.68
N ILE A 67 -11.91 -0.46 6.78
CA ILE A 67 -11.63 -1.90 6.71
C ILE A 67 -10.46 -2.14 5.75
N ILE A 68 -9.50 -2.93 6.20
CA ILE A 68 -8.38 -3.37 5.34
C ILE A 68 -8.92 -4.42 4.35
N ARG A 69 -8.87 -4.08 3.06
CA ARG A 69 -9.36 -4.95 1.99
C ARG A 69 -8.24 -5.70 1.27
N PHE A 70 -7.04 -5.25 1.41
CA PHE A 70 -5.85 -5.85 0.81
C PHE A 70 -4.65 -5.55 1.67
N SER A 71 -3.79 -6.54 1.85
CA SER A 71 -2.50 -6.37 2.50
C SER A 71 -1.45 -7.21 1.79
N MET A 72 -0.27 -6.62 1.62
CA MET A 72 0.90 -7.30 1.06
C MET A 72 2.12 -6.92 1.89
N VAL A 73 2.87 -7.91 2.30
CA VAL A 73 4.11 -7.72 3.06
C VAL A 73 5.21 -8.54 2.39
N THR A 74 6.32 -7.91 2.09
CA THR A 74 7.47 -8.57 1.47
C THR A 74 8.74 -8.29 2.27
N ASP A 75 9.74 -9.15 2.07
CA ASP A 75 11.05 -8.93 2.66
C ASP A 75 11.63 -7.58 2.26
N LEU A 76 12.51 -7.05 3.10
CA LEU A 76 13.18 -5.77 2.85
C LEU A 76 13.97 -5.76 1.53
N SER A 77 14.39 -6.94 1.07
CA SER A 77 15.13 -7.09 -0.18
C SER A 77 14.28 -7.05 -1.45
N VAL A 78 12.95 -7.11 -1.31
CA VAL A 78 12.03 -7.19 -2.45
C VAL A 78 11.24 -5.90 -2.59
N GLY A 79 11.40 -5.22 -3.72
CA GLY A 79 10.64 -4.01 -4.04
C GLY A 79 9.18 -4.31 -4.32
N ARG A 80 8.35 -3.28 -4.21
CA ARG A 80 6.93 -3.37 -4.50
C ARG A 80 6.67 -3.42 -6.01
N ASN A 81 5.52 -3.97 -6.39
CA ASN A 81 5.00 -3.87 -7.75
C ASN A 81 3.77 -2.93 -7.75
N PRO A 82 3.95 -1.64 -8.06
CA PRO A 82 2.83 -0.69 -8.04
C PRO A 82 1.70 -1.03 -9.01
N GLU A 83 2.01 -1.68 -10.12
CA GLU A 83 1.00 -2.10 -11.10
C GLU A 83 0.03 -3.12 -10.52
N GLU A 84 0.51 -4.05 -9.73
CA GLU A 84 -0.33 -5.04 -9.05
C GLU A 84 -1.20 -4.37 -7.97
N VAL A 85 -0.66 -3.43 -7.22
CA VAL A 85 -1.45 -2.67 -6.23
C VAL A 85 -2.57 -1.90 -6.94
N LEU A 86 -2.26 -1.28 -8.06
CA LEU A 86 -3.26 -0.54 -8.85
C LEU A 86 -4.33 -1.48 -9.42
N ARG A 87 -3.93 -2.66 -9.89
CA ARG A 87 -4.86 -3.68 -10.38
C ARG A 87 -5.85 -4.09 -9.29
N ILE A 88 -5.36 -4.36 -8.08
CA ILE A 88 -6.20 -4.73 -6.93
C ILE A 88 -7.14 -3.57 -6.54
N LEU A 89 -6.62 -2.34 -6.51
CA LEU A 89 -7.45 -1.16 -6.24
C LEU A 89 -8.61 -1.04 -7.24
N HIS A 90 -8.32 -1.19 -8.52
CA HIS A 90 -9.36 -1.15 -9.56
C HIS A 90 -10.38 -2.28 -9.39
N ALA A 91 -9.91 -3.48 -9.03
CA ALA A 91 -10.79 -4.62 -8.78
C ALA A 91 -11.75 -4.36 -7.60
N LEU A 92 -11.23 -3.78 -6.52
CA LEU A 92 -12.03 -3.42 -5.35
C LEU A 92 -13.04 -2.30 -5.67
N GLN A 93 -12.64 -1.35 -6.50
CA GLN A 93 -13.52 -0.26 -6.94
C GLN A 93 -14.62 -0.75 -7.89
N ASP A 94 -14.35 -1.76 -8.71
CA ASP A 94 -15.34 -2.38 -9.59
C ASP A 94 -16.45 -3.04 -8.78
N GLY A 95 -16.10 -3.71 -7.69
CA GLY A 95 -17.04 -4.37 -6.78
C GLY A 95 -17.57 -5.70 -7.27
N GLY A 96 -17.23 -6.15 -8.48
CA GLY A 96 -17.62 -7.45 -9.01
C GLY A 96 -16.68 -8.56 -8.55
N LEU A 97 -17.02 -9.80 -8.88
CA LEU A 97 -16.18 -10.96 -8.62
C LEU A 97 -15.14 -11.07 -9.75
N CYS A 98 -13.92 -10.65 -9.45
CA CYS A 98 -12.84 -10.61 -10.44
C CYS A 98 -12.14 -11.96 -10.55
N PRO A 99 -11.99 -12.51 -11.75
CA PRO A 99 -11.25 -13.76 -11.94
C PRO A 99 -9.74 -13.54 -11.79
N CYS A 100 -8.99 -14.64 -11.79
CA CYS A 100 -7.53 -14.57 -11.80
C CYS A 100 -7.02 -13.72 -12.96
N ASN A 101 -5.98 -12.94 -12.71
CA ASN A 101 -5.34 -12.07 -13.70
C ASN A 101 -6.27 -10.99 -14.31
N TRP A 102 -7.38 -10.73 -13.66
CA TRP A 102 -8.31 -9.68 -14.10
C TRP A 102 -7.59 -8.33 -14.21
N GLN A 103 -7.92 -7.59 -15.27
CA GLN A 103 -7.44 -6.22 -15.50
C GLN A 103 -8.62 -5.29 -15.63
N LYS A 104 -8.44 -4.02 -15.28
CA LYS A 104 -9.46 -2.99 -15.43
C LYS A 104 -10.03 -3.00 -16.86
N GLY A 105 -11.35 -3.02 -16.96
CA GLY A 105 -12.06 -3.06 -18.23
C GLY A 105 -12.43 -4.47 -18.70
N GLN A 106 -11.92 -5.51 -18.05
CA GLN A 106 -12.30 -6.88 -18.35
C GLN A 106 -13.62 -7.25 -17.64
N ARG A 107 -14.23 -8.31 -18.14
CA ARG A 107 -15.48 -8.83 -17.58
C ARG A 107 -15.25 -9.50 -16.22
N THR A 108 -16.14 -9.23 -15.28
CA THR A 108 -16.18 -9.93 -13.98
C THR A 108 -17.00 -11.21 -14.09
N ILE A 109 -16.82 -12.10 -13.09
CA ILE A 109 -17.55 -13.35 -13.02
C ILE A 109 -18.99 -13.09 -12.57
N ASN A 110 -19.96 -13.63 -13.30
CA ASN A 110 -21.36 -13.64 -12.89
C ASN A 110 -21.62 -14.95 -12.14
N VAL A 111 -21.82 -14.85 -10.83
CA VAL A 111 -22.03 -16.02 -9.97
C VAL A 111 -23.26 -16.82 -10.41
N ALA A 112 -24.29 -16.16 -10.91
CA ALA A 112 -25.50 -16.83 -11.41
C ALA A 112 -25.24 -17.68 -12.66
N GLU A 113 -24.21 -17.35 -13.46
CA GLU A 113 -23.84 -18.13 -14.65
C GLU A 113 -23.00 -19.36 -14.33
N VAL A 114 -22.30 -19.37 -13.18
CA VAL A 114 -21.41 -20.47 -12.79
C VAL A 114 -21.98 -21.33 -11.66
N ALA A 115 -23.09 -20.93 -11.09
CA ALA A 115 -23.76 -21.67 -10.00
C ALA A 115 -24.52 -22.91 -10.49
#